data_bed3199605f9cc2b07af5f36c1af5681
#
_entry.id   bed3199605f9cc2b07af5f36c1af5681
#
_cell.length_a   1.000
_cell.length_b   1.000
_cell.length_c   1.000
_cell.angle_alpha   90.00
_cell.angle_beta   90.00
_cell.angle_gamma   90.00
#
_symmetry.space_group_name_H-M   'P 1'
#
loop_
_entity.id
_entity.type
_entity.pdbx_description
1 polymer ?
#
loop_
_entity_poly.entity_id
_entity_poly.type
_entity_poly.pdbx_seq_one_letter_code
_entity_poly.pdbx_strand_id
1 'polypeptide(L)'
;MPHFIAIHKFHNDEARKTYCSDNGEPISQKAWAEFANNTKENVKCRQEFVGDDIAFCHWEAESKEAVLEWIEELGVSEFISTELHEQWRFSSFYKQSDDLRAYKEFD
;
A
#
# COMPACT_ATOMS: atom_id res chain seq x y z
N MET A 1 9.49 10.77 4.04
CA MET A 1 9.04 10.36 2.69
C MET A 1 7.57 10.69 2.51
N PRO A 2 7.13 11.05 1.30
CA PRO A 2 5.71 11.27 1.04
C PRO A 2 4.85 10.04 1.29
N HIS A 3 3.57 10.29 1.55
CA HIS A 3 2.57 9.25 1.71
C HIS A 3 1.70 9.17 0.45
N PHE A 4 1.30 7.95 0.08
CA PHE A 4 0.45 7.70 -1.07
C PHE A 4 -0.67 6.74 -0.69
N ILE A 5 -1.85 6.99 -1.24
CA ILE A 5 -2.93 6.00 -1.21
C ILE A 5 -2.96 5.32 -2.57
N ALA A 6 -2.92 4.02 -2.57
CA ALA A 6 -3.07 3.20 -3.75
C ALA A 6 -4.48 2.60 -3.78
N ILE A 7 -5.16 2.77 -4.90
CA ILE A 7 -6.43 2.11 -5.15
C ILE A 7 -6.16 1.02 -6.18
N HIS A 8 -6.44 -0.22 -5.81
CA HIS A 8 -6.23 -1.38 -6.67
C HIS A 8 -7.57 -1.94 -7.11
N LYS A 9 -7.67 -2.26 -8.40
CA LYS A 9 -8.83 -2.96 -8.95
C LYS A 9 -8.32 -4.25 -9.57
N PHE A 10 -9.08 -5.33 -9.39
CA PHE A 10 -8.74 -6.61 -9.98
C PHE A 10 -9.04 -6.59 -11.48
N HIS A 11 -8.14 -7.16 -12.28
CA HIS A 11 -8.31 -7.18 -13.74
C HIS A 11 -9.55 -7.95 -14.16
N ASN A 12 -9.87 -9.03 -13.45
CA ASN A 12 -11.03 -9.87 -13.71
C ASN A 12 -11.29 -10.75 -12.48
N ASP A 13 -12.35 -11.54 -12.53
CA ASP A 13 -12.76 -12.38 -11.41
C ASP A 13 -11.72 -13.46 -11.08
N GLU A 14 -11.08 -14.04 -12.10
CA GLU A 14 -10.02 -15.03 -11.89
C GLU A 14 -8.82 -14.42 -11.17
N ALA A 15 -8.41 -13.22 -11.58
CA ALA A 15 -7.32 -12.49 -10.94
C ALA A 15 -7.66 -12.19 -9.47
N ARG A 16 -8.90 -11.78 -9.21
CA ARG A 16 -9.37 -11.53 -7.84
C ARG A 16 -9.26 -12.80 -6.99
N LYS A 17 -9.74 -13.91 -7.50
CA LYS A 17 -9.70 -15.18 -6.77
C LYS A 17 -8.27 -15.62 -6.47
N THR A 18 -7.38 -15.48 -7.45
CA THR A 18 -5.98 -15.84 -7.27
C THR A 18 -5.30 -14.93 -6.25
N TYR A 19 -5.50 -13.63 -6.37
CA TYR A 19 -4.91 -12.65 -5.46
C TYR A 19 -5.38 -12.83 -4.01
N CYS A 20 -6.67 -13.10 -3.83
CA CYS A 20 -7.28 -13.19 -2.50
C CYS A 20 -7.17 -14.58 -1.87
N SER A 21 -6.70 -15.56 -2.62
CA SER A 21 -6.56 -16.94 -2.10
C SER A 21 -5.22 -17.12 -1.43
N ASP A 22 -5.22 -17.93 -0.37
CA ASP A 22 -3.98 -18.34 0.29
C ASP A 22 -3.40 -19.53 -0.49
N ASN A 23 -2.37 -19.24 -1.27
CA ASN A 23 -1.73 -20.24 -2.15
C ASN A 23 -0.39 -20.73 -1.61
N GLY A 24 -0.02 -20.34 -0.40
CA GLY A 24 1.25 -20.67 0.19
C GLY A 24 1.13 -21.10 1.64
N GLU A 25 2.28 -21.15 2.32
CA GLU A 25 2.26 -21.38 3.75
C GLU A 25 1.71 -20.14 4.46
N PRO A 26 0.88 -20.33 5.50
CA PRO A 26 0.36 -19.20 6.26
C PRO A 26 1.49 -18.35 6.82
N ILE A 27 1.35 -17.04 6.68
CA ILE A 27 2.30 -16.06 7.21
C ILE A 27 1.58 -15.17 8.21
N SER A 28 2.21 -14.88 9.33
CA SER A 28 1.62 -13.99 10.33
C SER A 28 1.57 -12.55 9.82
N GLN A 29 0.64 -11.76 10.35
CA GLN A 29 0.59 -10.34 10.03
C GLN A 29 1.89 -9.63 10.43
N LYS A 30 2.50 -10.05 11.53
CA LYS A 30 3.79 -9.51 11.97
C LYS A 30 4.89 -9.76 10.94
N ALA A 31 4.99 -10.99 10.44
CA ALA A 31 6.00 -11.34 9.43
C ALA A 31 5.75 -10.60 8.12
N TRP A 32 4.49 -10.45 7.73
CA TRP A 32 4.11 -9.70 6.54
C TRP A 32 4.45 -8.22 6.69
N ALA A 33 4.18 -7.64 7.87
CA ALA A 33 4.52 -6.27 8.17
C ALA A 33 6.04 -6.03 8.12
N GLU A 34 6.82 -6.97 8.61
CA GLU A 34 8.28 -6.92 8.54
C GLU A 34 8.75 -6.84 7.09
N PHE A 35 8.21 -7.70 6.25
CA PHE A 35 8.51 -7.69 4.82
C PHE A 35 8.11 -6.36 4.17
N ALA A 36 6.90 -5.89 4.43
CA ALA A 36 6.34 -4.67 3.82
C ALA A 36 7.11 -3.41 4.25
N ASN A 37 7.61 -3.38 5.47
CA ASN A 37 8.30 -2.21 6.00
C ASN A 37 9.81 -2.21 5.78
N ASN A 38 10.43 -3.37 5.68
CA ASN A 38 11.89 -3.46 5.77
C ASN A 38 12.60 -4.04 4.55
N THR A 39 11.89 -4.49 3.52
CA THR A 39 12.53 -5.05 2.33
C THR A 39 13.21 -3.99 1.47
N LYS A 40 12.58 -2.84 1.32
CA LYS A 40 13.12 -1.71 0.55
C LYS A 40 13.26 -0.49 1.43
N GLU A 41 14.34 0.27 1.24
CA GLU A 41 14.55 1.52 1.98
C GLU A 41 13.69 2.67 1.46
N ASN A 42 13.43 2.69 0.15
CA ASN A 42 12.77 3.80 -0.51
C ASN A 42 11.27 3.65 -0.71
N VAL A 43 10.70 2.51 -0.32
CA VAL A 43 9.26 2.27 -0.45
C VAL A 43 8.80 1.28 0.62
N LYS A 44 7.76 1.67 1.35
CA LYS A 44 7.23 0.87 2.46
C LYS A 44 5.72 0.86 2.38
N CYS A 45 5.13 -0.32 2.42
CA CYS A 45 3.68 -0.44 2.58
C CYS A 45 3.38 -0.45 4.07
N ARG A 46 2.59 0.51 4.51
CA ARG A 46 2.31 0.67 5.94
C ARG A 46 1.05 -0.04 6.38
N GLN A 47 0.07 -0.17 5.50
CA GLN A 47 -1.17 -0.89 5.78
C GLN A 47 -1.90 -1.19 4.48
N GLU A 48 -2.75 -2.21 4.53
CA GLU A 48 -3.56 -2.59 3.39
C GLU A 48 -4.96 -2.98 3.84
N PHE A 49 -5.91 -2.78 2.93
CA PHE A 49 -7.28 -3.27 3.06
C PHE A 49 -7.61 -4.02 1.78
N VAL A 50 -8.09 -5.24 1.91
CA VAL A 50 -8.46 -6.07 0.75
C VAL A 50 -9.95 -6.39 0.85
N GLY A 51 -10.70 -5.97 -0.17
CA GLY A 51 -12.12 -6.22 -0.28
C GLY A 51 -12.45 -7.00 -1.55
N ASP A 52 -13.74 -7.22 -1.79
CA ASP A 52 -14.19 -7.97 -2.96
C ASP A 52 -14.08 -7.16 -4.26
N ASP A 53 -14.32 -5.86 -4.20
CA ASP A 53 -14.32 -5.01 -5.40
C ASP A 53 -12.99 -4.32 -5.61
N ILE A 54 -12.44 -3.77 -4.54
CA ILE A 54 -11.20 -3.00 -4.58
C ILE A 54 -10.35 -3.30 -3.36
N ALA A 55 -9.07 -2.99 -3.46
CA ALA A 55 -8.15 -3.01 -2.34
C ALA A 55 -7.50 -1.64 -2.21
N PHE A 56 -7.07 -1.30 -1.00
CA PHE A 56 -6.37 -0.06 -0.73
C PHE A 56 -5.05 -0.37 -0.03
N CYS A 57 -4.01 0.37 -0.40
CA CYS A 57 -2.74 0.32 0.31
C CYS A 57 -2.31 1.74 0.68
N HIS A 58 -1.72 1.86 1.85
CA HIS A 58 -1.06 3.09 2.27
C HIS A 58 0.44 2.88 2.13
N TRP A 59 1.07 3.67 1.25
CA TRP A 59 2.49 3.62 1.00
C TRP A 59 3.20 4.85 1.53
N GLU A 60 4.38 4.63 2.05
CA GLU A 60 5.33 5.70 2.36
C GLU A 60 6.54 5.45 1.47
N ALA A 61 6.83 6.38 0.57
CA ALA A 61 7.81 6.14 -0.49
C ALA A 61 8.45 7.44 -0.96
N GLU A 62 9.60 7.30 -1.58
CA GLU A 62 10.35 8.41 -2.16
C GLU A 62 9.59 9.08 -3.30
N SER A 63 8.87 8.28 -4.11
CA SER A 63 8.14 8.77 -5.28
C SER A 63 7.05 7.78 -5.68
N LYS A 64 6.16 8.22 -6.57
CA LYS A 64 5.17 7.35 -7.21
C LYS A 64 5.85 6.20 -7.96
N GLU A 65 6.92 6.53 -8.66
CA GLU A 65 7.68 5.57 -9.46
C GLU A 65 8.24 4.45 -8.59
N ALA A 66 8.72 4.78 -7.41
CA ALA A 66 9.23 3.77 -6.47
C ALA A 66 8.15 2.77 -6.08
N VAL A 67 6.92 3.25 -5.84
CA VAL A 67 5.79 2.39 -5.51
C VAL A 67 5.44 1.47 -6.69
N LEU A 68 5.30 2.04 -7.87
CA LEU A 68 4.92 1.29 -9.08
C LEU A 68 5.97 0.24 -9.44
N GLU A 69 7.25 0.58 -9.34
CA GLU A 69 8.34 -0.36 -9.58
C GLU A 69 8.31 -1.53 -8.59
N TRP A 70 8.07 -1.25 -7.32
CA TRP A 70 8.01 -2.29 -6.31
C TRP A 70 6.81 -3.21 -6.52
N ILE A 71 5.65 -2.64 -6.85
CA ILE A 71 4.44 -3.42 -7.18
C ILE A 71 4.71 -4.35 -8.36
N GLU A 72 5.41 -3.87 -9.38
CA GLU A 72 5.77 -4.67 -10.54
C GLU A 72 6.77 -5.77 -10.18
N GLU A 73 7.81 -5.45 -9.39
CA GLU A 73 8.78 -6.43 -8.93
C GLU A 73 8.12 -7.56 -8.12
N LEU A 74 7.10 -7.23 -7.34
CA LEU A 74 6.34 -8.21 -6.56
C LEU A 74 5.46 -9.11 -7.45
N GLY A 75 5.26 -8.75 -8.71
CA GLY A 75 4.44 -9.52 -9.64
C GLY A 75 2.94 -9.35 -9.47
N VAL A 76 2.50 -8.50 -8.54
CA VAL A 76 1.06 -8.33 -8.27
C VAL A 76 0.34 -7.53 -9.34
N SER A 77 1.07 -6.78 -10.18
CA SER A 77 0.47 -6.07 -11.31
C SER A 77 -0.18 -7.01 -12.34
N GLU A 78 0.15 -8.28 -12.29
CA GLU A 78 -0.51 -9.31 -13.09
C GLU A 78 -1.99 -9.46 -12.73
N PHE A 79 -2.35 -9.16 -11.48
CA PHE A 79 -3.69 -9.37 -10.97
C PHE A 79 -4.47 -8.07 -10.76
N ILE A 80 -3.77 -6.95 -10.53
CA ILE A 80 -4.38 -5.69 -10.15
C ILE A 80 -3.85 -4.53 -10.97
N SER A 81 -4.72 -3.54 -11.18
CA SER A 81 -4.32 -2.21 -11.62
C SER A 81 -4.10 -1.34 -10.38
N THR A 82 -3.30 -0.29 -10.51
CA THR A 82 -2.98 0.59 -9.39
C THR A 82 -3.16 2.05 -9.78
N GLU A 83 -3.93 2.77 -8.98
CA GLU A 83 -4.08 4.21 -9.07
C GLU A 83 -3.48 4.82 -7.81
N LEU A 84 -2.50 5.72 -7.96
CA LEU A 84 -1.78 6.32 -6.85
C LEU A 84 -2.13 7.79 -6.68
N HIS A 85 -2.34 8.18 -5.41
CA HIS A 85 -2.64 9.57 -5.04
C HIS A 85 -1.73 9.98 -3.89
N GLU A 86 -0.92 11.00 -4.11
CA GLU A 86 -0.08 11.54 -3.05
C GLU A 86 -0.93 12.27 -2.01
N GLN A 87 -0.61 12.03 -0.75
CA GLN A 87 -1.30 12.62 0.38
C GLN A 87 -0.33 13.54 1.13
N TRP A 88 -0.72 14.78 1.36
CA TRP A 88 0.13 15.72 2.05
C TRP A 88 0.02 15.67 3.57
N ARG A 89 -1.01 14.99 4.09
CA ARG A 89 -1.16 14.77 5.53
C ARG A 89 -1.62 13.36 5.81
N PHE A 90 -0.94 12.70 6.73
CA PHE A 90 -1.34 11.42 7.29
C PHE A 90 -1.43 11.56 8.80
N SER A 91 -2.53 11.09 9.36
CA SER A 91 -2.73 11.04 10.81
C SER A 91 -3.22 9.65 11.18
N SER A 92 -2.49 8.98 12.06
CA SER A 92 -2.91 7.69 12.58
C SER A 92 -3.58 7.89 13.94
N PHE A 93 -4.88 7.63 14.00
CA PHE A 93 -5.62 7.74 15.26
C PHE A 93 -5.34 6.57 16.19
N TYR A 94 -4.84 5.46 15.68
CA TYR A 94 -4.34 4.37 16.50
C TYR A 94 -3.03 4.71 17.19
N LYS A 95 -2.13 5.40 16.46
CA LYS A 95 -0.80 5.74 16.98
C LYS A 95 -0.84 6.84 18.03
N GLN A 96 -1.76 7.78 17.89
CA GLN A 96 -1.96 8.88 18.84
C GLN A 96 -0.67 9.63 19.14
N SER A 97 0.05 10.01 18.09
CA SER A 97 1.30 10.77 18.20
C SER A 97 1.04 12.17 18.78
N ASP A 98 2.03 12.72 19.47
CA ASP A 98 2.01 14.11 19.93
C ASP A 98 2.40 15.09 18.85
N ASP A 99 2.74 14.62 17.66
CA ASP A 99 3.08 15.48 16.53
C ASP A 99 1.90 16.37 16.15
N LEU A 100 2.21 17.62 15.82
CA LEU A 100 1.18 18.55 15.39
C LEU A 100 0.66 18.16 14.01
N ARG A 101 -0.66 18.34 13.81
CA ARG A 101 -1.27 18.11 12.51
C ARG A 101 -0.76 19.12 11.50
N ALA A 102 -0.39 18.65 10.31
CA ALA A 102 0.02 19.53 9.22
C ALA A 102 -1.20 20.20 8.57
N TYR A 103 -1.02 21.42 8.13
CA TYR A 103 -2.00 22.17 7.38
C TYR A 103 -1.35 22.75 6.15
N LYS A 104 -2.12 22.85 5.09
CA LYS A 104 -1.66 23.39 3.81
C LYS A 104 -2.15 24.81 3.65
N GLU A 105 -1.26 25.69 3.20
CA GLU A 105 -1.63 27.06 2.88
C GLU A 105 -2.07 27.14 1.42
N PHE A 106 -3.09 27.96 1.17
CA PHE A 106 -3.62 28.21 -0.17
C PHE A 106 -3.49 29.68 -0.50
N ASP A 107 -3.18 29.97 -1.73
CA ASP A 107 -3.08 31.35 -2.23
C ASP A 107 -4.45 31.99 -2.42
#